data_7ae7aea7c260da348c51b02928717e67
#
_entry.id   7ae7aea7c260da348c51b02928717e67
#
_cell.length_a   1.000
_cell.length_b   1.000
_cell.length_c   1.000
_cell.angle_alpha   90.00
_cell.angle_beta   90.00
_cell.angle_gamma   90.00
#
_symmetry.space_group_name_H-M   'P 1'
#
loop_
_entity.id
_entity.type
_entity.pdbx_description
1 polymer ?
#
loop_
_entity_poly.entity_id
_entity_poly.type
_entity_poly.pdbx_seq_one_letter_code
_entity_poly.pdbx_strand_id
1 'polypeptide(L)'
;MHKFLSVLVIVAAISGPVALHADSISGNLAAFGDNSFTSSTITFGTAFVSGGPGANTGSFSVLTDGTPIIFRSGVLPYSNGQNTVPPAINPVQLFTTTSAGGEIFSFFMTDYNAQLVSGVTGCTMGTCLDVTGNGFFTGSGPVNYDSSPASFTFTSQELPGQTSTTFSASAIATPSVVPEPSTLALLGSGVIGLAGIVRRRMSRDTTLS
;
A
#
# COMPACT_ATOMS: atom_id res chain seq x y z
N MET A 1 -30.56 -39.59 25.00
CA MET A 1 -30.57 -38.66 23.84
C MET A 1 -29.98 -37.30 24.14
N HIS A 2 -29.93 -36.74 25.36
CA HIS A 2 -29.40 -35.40 25.67
C HIS A 2 -27.86 -35.27 25.60
N LYS A 3 -27.10 -36.37 25.69
CA LYS A 3 -25.62 -36.34 25.63
C LYS A 3 -25.06 -36.10 24.22
N PHE A 4 -25.78 -36.51 23.18
CA PHE A 4 -25.37 -36.28 21.78
C PHE A 4 -25.60 -34.83 21.31
N LEU A 5 -26.61 -34.14 21.85
CA LEU A 5 -26.91 -32.76 21.48
C LEU A 5 -25.83 -31.78 21.96
N SER A 6 -25.22 -32.05 23.12
CA SER A 6 -24.15 -31.21 23.69
C SER A 6 -22.84 -31.29 22.87
N VAL A 7 -22.54 -32.41 22.24
CA VAL A 7 -21.34 -32.58 21.39
C VAL A 7 -21.53 -31.86 20.05
N LEU A 8 -22.74 -31.89 19.50
CA LEU A 8 -23.05 -31.23 18.22
C LEU A 8 -22.92 -29.69 18.29
N VAL A 9 -23.31 -29.08 19.41
CA VAL A 9 -23.20 -27.64 19.64
C VAL A 9 -21.73 -27.19 19.74
N ILE A 10 -20.84 -28.01 20.32
CA ILE A 10 -19.42 -27.68 20.46
C ILE A 10 -18.71 -27.74 19.10
N VAL A 11 -19.07 -28.68 18.23
CA VAL A 11 -18.48 -28.81 16.89
C VAL A 11 -18.93 -27.67 15.98
N ALA A 12 -20.17 -27.20 16.09
CA ALA A 12 -20.66 -26.05 15.31
C ALA A 12 -20.02 -24.73 15.73
N ALA A 13 -19.54 -24.60 16.97
CA ALA A 13 -18.88 -23.39 17.44
C ALA A 13 -17.40 -23.25 16.93
N ILE A 14 -16.80 -24.34 16.44
CA ILE A 14 -15.40 -24.36 15.95
C ILE A 14 -15.34 -24.02 14.45
N SER A 15 -16.44 -24.15 13.72
CA SER A 15 -16.55 -23.79 12.30
C SER A 15 -16.96 -22.31 12.10
N GLY A 16 -16.41 -21.41 12.91
CA GLY A 16 -16.54 -19.96 12.69
C GLY A 16 -16.01 -19.57 11.31
N PRO A 17 -16.56 -18.52 10.66
CA PRO A 17 -16.07 -18.09 9.38
C PRO A 17 -14.59 -17.72 9.49
N VAL A 18 -13.75 -18.41 8.72
CA VAL A 18 -12.37 -17.99 8.51
C VAL A 18 -12.46 -16.69 7.75
N ALA A 19 -12.19 -15.57 8.41
CA ALA A 19 -12.07 -14.30 7.71
C ALA A 19 -10.88 -14.44 6.74
N LEU A 20 -11.15 -14.51 5.46
CA LEU A 20 -10.13 -14.40 4.42
C LEU A 20 -9.65 -12.95 4.46
N HIS A 21 -8.55 -12.70 5.16
CA HIS A 21 -7.86 -11.42 5.09
C HIS A 21 -7.14 -11.36 3.74
N ALA A 22 -7.30 -10.25 3.04
CA ALA A 22 -6.43 -9.92 1.93
C ALA A 22 -5.04 -9.55 2.48
N ASP A 23 -3.99 -9.85 1.72
CA ASP A 23 -2.63 -9.52 2.11
C ASP A 23 -2.41 -7.99 2.04
N SER A 24 -1.74 -7.41 3.03
CA SER A 24 -1.38 -6.00 2.93
C SER A 24 -0.19 -5.81 1.98
N ILE A 25 -0.27 -4.75 1.16
CA ILE A 25 0.83 -4.38 0.28
C ILE A 25 1.95 -3.79 1.13
N SER A 26 3.17 -4.29 0.94
CA SER A 26 4.35 -3.81 1.64
C SER A 26 5.58 -3.89 0.76
N GLY A 27 6.52 -3.00 0.96
CA GLY A 27 7.80 -3.01 0.26
C GLY A 27 8.08 -1.72 -0.49
N ASN A 28 9.14 -1.75 -1.28
CA ASN A 28 9.61 -0.63 -2.11
C ASN A 28 9.37 -0.94 -3.58
N LEU A 29 8.89 0.05 -4.32
CA LEU A 29 8.78 0.07 -5.77
C LEU A 29 9.70 1.18 -6.30
N ALA A 30 10.68 0.82 -7.10
CA ALA A 30 11.53 1.78 -7.80
C ALA A 30 11.12 1.90 -9.28
N ALA A 31 11.16 3.11 -9.79
CA ALA A 31 10.76 3.43 -11.15
C ALA A 31 11.69 4.45 -11.80
N PHE A 32 11.73 4.46 -13.12
CA PHE A 32 12.42 5.46 -13.93
C PHE A 32 11.62 5.75 -15.20
N GLY A 33 11.89 6.87 -15.83
CA GLY A 33 11.19 7.22 -17.06
C GLY A 33 11.51 8.61 -17.55
N ASP A 34 10.68 9.07 -18.47
CA ASP A 34 10.75 10.39 -19.06
C ASP A 34 9.66 11.29 -18.54
N ASN A 35 9.97 12.55 -18.38
CA ASN A 35 9.00 13.59 -18.07
C ASN A 35 9.42 14.94 -18.68
N SER A 36 8.53 15.90 -18.61
CA SER A 36 8.86 17.31 -18.76
C SER A 36 8.18 18.09 -17.66
N PHE A 37 8.75 19.22 -17.27
CA PHE A 37 8.13 20.09 -16.28
C PHE A 37 8.31 21.56 -16.61
N THR A 38 7.38 22.36 -16.14
CA THR A 38 7.41 23.83 -16.19
C THR A 38 7.47 24.35 -14.76
N SER A 39 7.28 25.66 -14.57
CA SER A 39 7.15 26.24 -13.22
C SER A 39 5.84 25.87 -12.50
N SER A 40 4.90 25.20 -13.15
CA SER A 40 3.55 24.94 -12.61
C SER A 40 2.97 23.57 -12.96
N THR A 41 3.61 22.79 -13.82
CA THR A 41 3.09 21.48 -14.25
C THR A 41 4.20 20.48 -14.46
N ILE A 42 3.91 19.22 -14.17
CA ILE A 42 4.72 18.05 -14.49
C ILE A 42 3.95 17.23 -15.51
N THR A 43 4.57 16.87 -16.62
CA THR A 43 3.98 15.98 -17.62
C THR A 43 4.79 14.68 -17.67
N PHE A 44 4.15 13.57 -17.35
CA PHE A 44 4.77 12.25 -17.37
C PHE A 44 4.74 11.67 -18.77
N GLY A 45 5.87 11.11 -19.18
CA GLY A 45 6.05 10.35 -20.42
C GLY A 45 6.06 8.85 -20.17
N THR A 46 6.94 8.15 -20.86
CA THR A 46 7.11 6.70 -20.71
C THR A 46 7.83 6.37 -19.41
N ALA A 47 7.36 5.37 -18.70
CA ALA A 47 7.94 4.97 -17.43
C ALA A 47 7.96 3.45 -17.25
N PHE A 48 8.93 2.97 -16.50
CA PHE A 48 9.19 1.56 -16.26
C PHE A 48 9.61 1.31 -14.81
N VAL A 49 9.35 0.10 -14.37
CA VAL A 49 9.88 -0.42 -13.10
C VAL A 49 11.39 -0.60 -13.23
N SER A 50 12.15 -0.18 -12.23
CA SER A 50 13.60 -0.36 -12.16
C SER A 50 13.95 -1.73 -11.58
N GLY A 51 14.87 -2.46 -12.22
CA GLY A 51 15.26 -3.82 -11.85
C GLY A 51 16.58 -3.94 -11.07
N GLY A 52 17.09 -2.87 -10.48
CA GLY A 52 18.32 -2.94 -9.67
C GLY A 52 18.16 -3.87 -8.45
N PRO A 53 19.25 -4.45 -7.92
CA PRO A 53 19.20 -5.28 -6.72
C PRO A 53 18.54 -4.54 -5.55
N GLY A 54 17.45 -5.09 -5.00
CA GLY A 54 16.69 -4.48 -3.92
C GLY A 54 15.81 -3.29 -4.32
N ALA A 55 15.70 -2.99 -5.62
CA ALA A 55 14.84 -1.91 -6.12
C ALA A 55 13.35 -2.19 -5.84
N ASN A 56 12.93 -3.44 -6.03
CA ASN A 56 11.56 -3.88 -5.77
C ASN A 56 11.57 -4.94 -4.68
N THR A 57 10.85 -4.70 -3.60
CA THR A 57 10.82 -5.60 -2.43
C THR A 57 9.38 -5.88 -2.00
N GLY A 58 9.21 -6.87 -1.12
CA GLY A 58 7.90 -7.23 -0.58
C GLY A 58 6.91 -7.63 -1.69
N SER A 59 5.73 -7.05 -1.66
CA SER A 59 4.67 -7.32 -2.65
C SER A 59 5.07 -6.92 -4.08
N PHE A 60 6.00 -5.98 -4.24
CA PHE A 60 6.48 -5.53 -5.55
C PHE A 60 7.59 -6.40 -6.15
N SER A 61 8.07 -7.42 -5.44
CA SER A 61 9.12 -8.33 -5.94
C SER A 61 8.70 -9.13 -7.19
N VAL A 62 7.42 -9.22 -7.48
CA VAL A 62 6.85 -9.84 -8.68
C VAL A 62 6.99 -8.95 -9.94
N LEU A 63 7.35 -7.68 -9.77
CA LEU A 63 7.58 -6.74 -10.86
C LEU A 63 9.04 -6.86 -11.33
N THR A 64 9.22 -7.08 -12.61
CA THR A 64 10.53 -7.20 -13.24
C THR A 64 10.99 -5.88 -13.85
N ASP A 65 12.30 -5.76 -14.09
CA ASP A 65 12.87 -4.63 -14.80
C ASP A 65 12.18 -4.42 -16.16
N GLY A 66 11.92 -3.16 -16.48
CA GLY A 66 11.25 -2.79 -17.72
C GLY A 66 9.73 -3.03 -17.73
N THR A 67 9.12 -3.49 -16.61
CA THR A 67 7.65 -3.55 -16.53
C THR A 67 7.06 -2.15 -16.71
N PRO A 68 6.11 -1.94 -17.64
CA PRO A 68 5.56 -0.62 -17.89
C PRO A 68 4.81 -0.05 -16.70
N ILE A 69 4.99 1.25 -16.47
CA ILE A 69 4.19 2.06 -15.55
C ILE A 69 3.33 3.00 -16.39
N ILE A 70 2.02 2.95 -16.18
CA ILE A 70 1.04 3.76 -16.91
C ILE A 70 0.54 4.85 -16.00
N PHE A 71 0.92 6.11 -16.28
CA PHE A 71 0.36 7.26 -15.59
C PHE A 71 -1.07 7.54 -16.07
N ARG A 72 -2.00 7.65 -15.12
CA ARG A 72 -3.42 7.94 -15.38
C ARG A 72 -3.68 9.43 -15.48
N SER A 73 -2.98 10.21 -14.66
CA SER A 73 -2.95 11.67 -14.80
C SER A 73 -1.66 12.03 -15.55
N GLY A 74 -1.77 12.32 -16.83
CA GLY A 74 -0.59 12.68 -17.65
C GLY A 74 0.03 14.00 -17.23
N VAL A 75 -0.71 14.85 -16.50
CA VAL A 75 -0.26 16.17 -16.05
C VAL A 75 -0.60 16.36 -14.58
N LEU A 76 0.40 16.73 -13.78
CA LEU A 76 0.27 17.04 -12.37
C LEU A 76 0.55 18.53 -12.16
N PRO A 77 -0.45 19.37 -11.74
CA PRO A 77 -0.23 20.78 -11.46
C PRO A 77 0.52 20.95 -10.12
N TYR A 78 1.37 21.97 -10.02
CA TYR A 78 2.01 22.34 -8.76
C TYR A 78 2.27 23.85 -8.67
N SER A 79 2.53 24.33 -7.46
CA SER A 79 2.99 25.69 -7.22
C SER A 79 4.36 25.63 -6.56
N ASN A 80 5.37 26.19 -7.21
CA ASN A 80 6.76 26.15 -6.73
C ASN A 80 6.89 26.83 -5.36
N GLY A 81 7.50 26.14 -4.40
CA GLY A 81 7.81 26.66 -3.08
C GLY A 81 6.64 26.79 -2.11
N GLN A 82 5.46 26.34 -2.50
CA GLN A 82 4.33 26.20 -1.60
C GLN A 82 4.05 24.71 -1.36
N ASN A 83 3.83 24.34 -0.10
CA ASN A 83 3.16 23.08 0.23
C ASN A 83 1.74 23.18 -0.32
N THR A 84 1.58 22.99 -1.60
CA THR A 84 0.27 22.82 -2.19
C THR A 84 -0.20 21.41 -1.84
N VAL A 85 -0.77 21.32 -0.64
CA VAL A 85 -1.81 20.33 -0.44
C VAL A 85 -2.91 20.76 -1.41
N PRO A 86 -3.12 20.05 -2.53
CA PRO A 86 -4.25 20.38 -3.38
C PRO A 86 -5.49 20.33 -2.49
N PRO A 87 -6.45 21.25 -2.65
CA PRO A 87 -7.67 21.20 -1.86
C PRO A 87 -8.26 19.82 -2.07
N ALA A 88 -8.34 19.03 -0.99
CA ALA A 88 -8.89 17.69 -0.87
C ALA A 88 -9.22 17.05 -2.23
N ILE A 89 -8.20 16.72 -2.98
CA ILE A 89 -8.41 15.93 -4.19
C ILE A 89 -8.86 14.58 -3.65
N ASN A 90 -10.04 14.14 -4.02
CA ASN A 90 -10.37 12.73 -3.96
C ASN A 90 -9.15 11.98 -4.47
N PRO A 91 -8.66 10.94 -3.79
CA PRO A 91 -7.39 10.31 -4.13
C PRO A 91 -7.32 10.10 -5.64
N VAL A 92 -6.30 10.71 -6.28
CA VAL A 92 -6.12 10.61 -7.72
C VAL A 92 -5.21 9.44 -8.01
N GLN A 93 -5.68 8.52 -8.85
CA GLN A 93 -4.82 7.45 -9.34
C GLN A 93 -3.67 8.06 -10.16
N LEU A 94 -2.47 8.05 -9.60
CA LEU A 94 -1.29 8.58 -10.27
C LEU A 94 -0.81 7.62 -11.34
N PHE A 95 -0.61 6.34 -11.00
CA PHE A 95 -0.16 5.33 -11.94
C PHE A 95 -0.69 3.94 -11.62
N THR A 96 -0.53 3.05 -12.60
CA THR A 96 -0.74 1.60 -12.45
C THR A 96 0.39 0.84 -13.14
N THR A 97 0.70 -0.35 -12.63
CA THR A 97 1.64 -1.30 -13.23
C THR A 97 1.10 -2.72 -13.08
N THR A 98 1.44 -3.60 -14.01
CA THR A 98 0.95 -4.98 -14.01
C THR A 98 2.12 -5.93 -14.15
N SER A 99 2.23 -6.89 -13.22
CA SER A 99 3.24 -7.95 -13.30
C SER A 99 2.97 -8.93 -14.44
N ALA A 100 3.97 -9.71 -14.80
CA ALA A 100 3.80 -10.81 -15.76
C ALA A 100 2.83 -11.90 -15.24
N GLY A 101 2.66 -12.01 -13.93
CA GLY A 101 1.72 -12.91 -13.27
C GLY A 101 0.27 -12.40 -13.24
N GLY A 102 0.04 -11.15 -13.67
CA GLY A 102 -1.28 -10.54 -13.72
C GLY A 102 -1.67 -9.78 -12.43
N GLU A 103 -0.75 -9.61 -11.46
CA GLU A 103 -0.97 -8.71 -10.33
C GLU A 103 -0.92 -7.27 -10.83
N ILE A 104 -1.93 -6.49 -10.45
CA ILE A 104 -2.06 -5.08 -10.80
C ILE A 104 -1.86 -4.26 -9.54
N PHE A 105 -0.88 -3.35 -9.54
CA PHE A 105 -0.67 -2.39 -8.47
C PHE A 105 -1.01 -0.99 -8.96
N SER A 106 -1.82 -0.27 -8.19
CA SER A 106 -2.21 1.11 -8.47
C SER A 106 -1.86 1.99 -7.29
N PHE A 107 -1.18 3.10 -7.57
CA PHE A 107 -0.88 4.12 -6.58
C PHE A 107 -1.87 5.28 -6.68
N PHE A 108 -2.50 5.60 -5.55
CA PHE A 108 -3.40 6.72 -5.40
C PHE A 108 -2.75 7.76 -4.51
N MET A 109 -2.57 8.95 -5.03
CA MET A 109 -1.96 10.08 -4.35
C MET A 109 -3.02 10.87 -3.59
N THR A 110 -2.73 11.18 -2.32
CA THR A 110 -3.59 12.00 -1.45
C THR A 110 -3.07 13.40 -1.27
N ASP A 111 -1.76 13.57 -1.26
CA ASP A 111 -1.08 14.85 -1.17
C ASP A 111 0.30 14.78 -1.82
N TYR A 112 0.85 15.92 -2.18
CA TYR A 112 2.24 16.04 -2.65
C TYR A 112 2.75 17.48 -2.50
N ASN A 113 4.07 17.58 -2.41
CA ASN A 113 4.81 18.82 -2.48
C ASN A 113 5.80 18.72 -3.65
N ALA A 114 5.83 19.73 -4.50
CA ALA A 114 6.74 19.80 -5.63
C ALA A 114 7.52 21.12 -5.57
N GLN A 115 8.84 21.05 -5.70
CA GLN A 115 9.70 22.22 -5.69
C GLN A 115 10.79 22.13 -6.76
N LEU A 116 11.08 23.29 -7.37
CA LEU A 116 12.23 23.45 -8.25
C LEU A 116 13.45 23.82 -7.42
N VAL A 117 14.53 23.08 -7.63
CA VAL A 117 15.83 23.31 -6.97
C VAL A 117 16.93 23.45 -8.00
N SER A 118 17.95 24.23 -7.69
CA SER A 118 19.14 24.38 -8.52
C SER A 118 20.37 24.63 -7.65
N GLY A 119 21.55 24.24 -8.12
CA GLY A 119 22.81 24.50 -7.44
C GLY A 119 22.99 23.73 -6.12
N VAL A 120 22.22 22.67 -5.88
CA VAL A 120 22.33 21.81 -4.70
C VAL A 120 23.00 20.48 -5.07
N THR A 121 23.45 19.74 -4.06
CA THR A 121 24.01 18.39 -4.26
C THR A 121 22.98 17.51 -4.97
N GLY A 122 23.39 16.87 -6.07
CA GLY A 122 22.50 16.08 -6.94
C GLY A 122 21.83 16.90 -8.05
N CYS A 123 21.89 18.24 -7.99
CA CYS A 123 21.39 19.15 -9.02
C CYS A 123 22.40 20.28 -9.27
N THR A 124 23.56 19.93 -9.76
CA THR A 124 24.67 20.90 -9.95
C THR A 124 24.59 21.68 -11.26
N MET A 125 23.84 21.17 -12.23
CA MET A 125 23.64 21.81 -13.53
C MET A 125 22.17 21.75 -13.90
N GLY A 126 21.63 22.93 -14.34
CA GLY A 126 20.23 23.03 -14.74
C GLY A 126 19.25 23.22 -13.57
N THR A 127 18.03 22.86 -13.82
CA THR A 127 16.92 22.90 -12.84
C THR A 127 16.48 21.47 -12.56
N CYS A 128 16.32 21.14 -11.28
CA CYS A 128 15.76 19.86 -10.87
C CYS A 128 14.40 20.08 -10.24
N LEU A 129 13.57 19.09 -10.37
CA LEU A 129 12.27 19.02 -9.72
C LEU A 129 12.32 17.90 -8.69
N ASP A 130 12.03 18.25 -7.44
CA ASP A 130 11.82 17.30 -6.35
C ASP A 130 10.34 17.25 -6.01
N VAL A 131 9.78 16.04 -5.97
CA VAL A 131 8.39 15.80 -5.56
C VAL A 131 8.39 14.75 -4.46
N THR A 132 7.70 15.06 -3.39
CA THR A 132 7.43 14.12 -2.31
C THR A 132 5.94 14.12 -2.02
N GLY A 133 5.38 12.99 -1.63
CA GLY A 133 3.95 12.92 -1.32
C GLY A 133 3.56 11.65 -0.61
N ASN A 134 2.29 11.61 -0.22
CA ASN A 134 1.67 10.48 0.42
C ASN A 134 0.49 9.97 -0.41
N GLY A 135 0.11 8.75 -0.12
CA GLY A 135 -1.01 8.10 -0.76
C GLY A 135 -1.20 6.68 -0.24
N PHE A 136 -1.72 5.84 -1.10
CA PHE A 136 -1.86 4.43 -0.80
C PHE A 136 -1.79 3.59 -2.08
N PHE A 137 -1.36 2.36 -1.91
CA PHE A 137 -1.47 1.35 -2.96
C PHE A 137 -2.76 0.54 -2.81
N THR A 138 -3.32 0.16 -3.95
CA THR A 138 -4.27 -0.94 -4.06
C THR A 138 -3.68 -2.01 -4.98
N GLY A 139 -4.04 -3.25 -4.73
CA GLY A 139 -3.60 -4.37 -5.57
C GLY A 139 -4.76 -5.29 -5.88
N SER A 140 -4.72 -5.89 -7.07
CA SER A 140 -5.70 -6.87 -7.54
C SER A 140 -5.06 -7.85 -8.51
N GLY A 141 -5.72 -8.97 -8.75
CA GLY A 141 -5.25 -10.02 -9.66
C GLY A 141 -5.37 -11.39 -9.03
N PRO A 142 -4.40 -12.28 -9.24
CA PRO A 142 -4.38 -13.62 -8.61
C PRO A 142 -4.38 -13.57 -7.09
N VAL A 143 -3.76 -12.53 -6.51
CA VAL A 143 -3.77 -12.23 -5.07
C VAL A 143 -4.64 -10.99 -4.84
N ASN A 144 -5.49 -11.05 -3.83
CA ASN A 144 -6.24 -9.89 -3.36
C ASN A 144 -5.44 -9.18 -2.28
N TYR A 145 -5.27 -7.87 -2.44
CA TYR A 145 -4.55 -7.04 -1.50
C TYR A 145 -5.46 -6.03 -0.83
N ASP A 146 -5.22 -5.81 0.45
CA ASP A 146 -5.79 -4.67 1.16
C ASP A 146 -5.06 -3.38 0.79
N SER A 147 -5.80 -2.27 0.78
CA SER A 147 -5.22 -0.95 0.58
C SER A 147 -4.19 -0.65 1.66
N SER A 148 -3.00 -0.22 1.27
CA SER A 148 -1.90 0.03 2.19
C SER A 148 -1.35 1.45 2.03
N PRO A 149 -1.16 2.21 3.15
CA PRO A 149 -0.56 3.52 3.11
C PRO A 149 0.81 3.50 2.45
N ALA A 150 1.15 4.56 1.73
CA ALA A 150 2.43 4.66 1.04
C ALA A 150 2.88 6.11 0.93
N SER A 151 4.20 6.30 0.86
CA SER A 151 4.84 7.55 0.47
C SER A 151 5.56 7.37 -0.86
N PHE A 152 5.72 8.45 -1.61
CA PHE A 152 6.51 8.44 -2.84
C PHE A 152 7.46 9.62 -2.88
N THR A 153 8.57 9.43 -3.58
CA THR A 153 9.53 10.47 -3.94
C THR A 153 9.81 10.37 -5.44
N PHE A 154 10.00 11.51 -6.05
CA PHE A 154 10.27 11.60 -7.48
C PHE A 154 11.25 12.75 -7.68
N THR A 155 12.34 12.49 -8.42
CA THR A 155 13.32 13.50 -8.76
C THR A 155 13.54 13.52 -10.26
N SER A 156 13.59 14.71 -10.84
CA SER A 156 13.83 14.89 -12.27
C SER A 156 14.84 16.00 -12.47
N GLN A 157 15.71 15.88 -13.47
CA GLN A 157 16.72 16.84 -13.79
C GLN A 157 16.60 17.29 -15.26
N GLU A 158 16.42 18.58 -15.46
CA GLU A 158 16.49 19.21 -16.77
C GLU A 158 17.96 19.55 -17.09
N LEU A 159 18.47 19.01 -18.19
CA LEU A 159 19.78 19.36 -18.70
C LEU A 159 19.65 20.46 -19.72
N PRO A 160 20.58 21.44 -19.75
CA PRO A 160 20.57 22.53 -20.73
C PRO A 160 20.50 22.01 -22.17
N GLY A 161 19.51 22.51 -22.94
CA GLY A 161 19.33 22.12 -24.34
C GLY A 161 18.53 20.84 -24.59
N GLN A 162 18.02 20.21 -23.56
CA GLN A 162 17.12 19.04 -23.67
C GLN A 162 15.66 19.49 -23.53
N THR A 163 14.78 18.85 -24.30
CA THR A 163 13.33 19.11 -24.25
C THR A 163 12.56 18.11 -23.39
N SER A 164 13.21 17.01 -23.04
CA SER A 164 12.70 16.00 -22.12
C SER A 164 13.72 15.70 -21.03
N THR A 165 13.26 15.37 -19.86
CA THR A 165 14.07 15.03 -18.72
C THR A 165 13.83 13.57 -18.34
N THR A 166 14.80 12.97 -17.68
CA THR A 166 14.61 11.66 -17.08
C THR A 166 14.30 11.82 -15.59
N PHE A 167 13.51 10.91 -15.06
CA PHE A 167 13.21 10.88 -13.63
C PHE A 167 13.57 9.55 -12.98
N SER A 168 13.82 9.61 -11.69
CA SER A 168 13.87 8.46 -10.80
C SER A 168 12.81 8.62 -9.73
N ALA A 169 12.08 7.56 -9.43
CA ALA A 169 11.03 7.56 -8.43
C ALA A 169 11.13 6.33 -7.53
N SER A 170 10.68 6.49 -6.30
CA SER A 170 10.54 5.41 -5.32
C SER A 170 9.22 5.58 -4.58
N ALA A 171 8.48 4.50 -4.40
CA ALA A 171 7.28 4.46 -3.58
C ALA A 171 7.42 3.35 -2.55
N ILE A 172 7.13 3.66 -1.29
CA ILE A 172 7.25 2.73 -0.16
C ILE A 172 5.88 2.50 0.42
N ALA A 173 5.39 1.27 0.34
CA ALA A 173 4.16 0.84 0.99
C ALA A 173 4.46 0.27 2.38
N THR A 174 3.66 0.68 3.36
CA THR A 174 3.73 0.18 4.73
C THR A 174 2.51 -0.71 5.02
N PRO A 175 2.69 -1.88 5.66
CA PRO A 175 1.56 -2.74 5.94
C PRO A 175 0.57 -2.03 6.86
N SER A 176 -0.70 -2.12 6.51
CA SER A 176 -1.78 -1.72 7.43
C SER A 176 -1.90 -2.76 8.53
N VAL A 177 -1.62 -2.37 9.77
CA VAL A 177 -1.84 -3.25 10.93
C VAL A 177 -3.33 -3.27 11.22
N VAL A 178 -4.04 -4.22 10.65
CA VAL A 178 -5.45 -4.44 11.01
C VAL A 178 -5.45 -5.25 12.32
N PRO A 179 -5.94 -4.71 13.45
CA PRO A 179 -6.14 -5.50 14.64
C PRO A 179 -7.08 -6.65 14.29
N GLU A 180 -6.68 -7.88 14.52
CA GLU A 180 -7.49 -9.07 14.26
C GLU A 180 -8.64 -9.15 15.27
N PRO A 181 -9.83 -8.59 14.98
CA PRO A 181 -10.94 -8.60 15.93
C PRO A 181 -11.47 -10.00 16.19
N SER A 182 -11.26 -10.91 15.23
CA SER A 182 -11.71 -12.30 15.34
C SER A 182 -10.92 -13.11 16.37
N THR A 183 -9.61 -12.90 16.48
CA THR A 183 -8.75 -13.65 17.43
C THR A 183 -9.07 -13.24 18.87
N LEU A 184 -9.27 -11.96 19.13
CA LEU A 184 -9.67 -11.46 20.46
C LEU A 184 -11.09 -11.91 20.82
N ALA A 185 -12.04 -11.89 19.86
CA ALA A 185 -13.39 -12.39 20.07
C ALA A 185 -13.41 -13.90 20.32
N LEU A 186 -12.60 -14.66 19.58
CA LEU A 186 -12.47 -16.10 19.77
C LEU A 186 -11.81 -16.44 21.13
N LEU A 187 -10.74 -15.76 21.49
CA LEU A 187 -10.08 -15.91 22.78
C LEU A 187 -11.04 -15.53 23.92
N GLY A 188 -11.75 -14.40 23.81
CA GLY A 188 -12.72 -13.96 24.80
C GLY A 188 -13.87 -14.95 24.97
N SER A 189 -14.45 -15.43 23.87
CA SER A 189 -15.52 -16.43 23.90
C SER A 189 -15.06 -17.79 24.45
N GLY A 190 -13.81 -18.19 24.11
CA GLY A 190 -13.19 -19.39 24.67
C GLY A 190 -13.01 -19.33 26.18
N VAL A 191 -12.54 -18.22 26.72
CA VAL A 191 -12.37 -18.02 28.16
C VAL A 191 -13.70 -18.04 28.89
N ILE A 192 -14.73 -17.35 28.34
CA ILE A 192 -16.08 -17.36 28.91
C ILE A 192 -16.69 -18.76 28.89
N GLY A 193 -16.49 -19.51 27.81
CA GLY A 193 -16.93 -20.91 27.70
C GLY A 193 -16.29 -21.82 28.74
N LEU A 194 -14.98 -21.69 28.94
CA LEU A 194 -14.25 -22.45 29.99
C LEU A 194 -14.72 -22.10 31.40
N ALA A 195 -14.91 -20.81 31.70
CA ALA A 195 -15.42 -20.36 33.00
C ALA A 195 -16.82 -20.93 33.28
N GLY A 196 -17.67 -21.00 32.27
CA GLY A 196 -19.02 -21.62 32.38
C GLY A 196 -18.97 -23.11 32.71
N ILE A 197 -18.05 -23.84 32.12
CA ILE A 197 -17.85 -25.31 32.39
C ILE A 197 -17.36 -25.55 33.82
N VAL A 198 -16.37 -24.77 34.27
CA VAL A 198 -15.80 -24.86 35.62
C VAL A 198 -16.88 -24.56 36.67
N ARG A 199 -17.63 -23.48 36.49
CA ARG A 199 -18.73 -23.12 37.40
C ARG A 199 -19.80 -24.22 37.51
N ARG A 200 -20.14 -24.88 36.40
CA ARG A 200 -21.12 -25.97 36.37
C ARG A 200 -20.61 -27.23 37.07
N ARG A 201 -19.32 -27.50 37.07
CA ARG A 201 -18.74 -28.62 37.84
C ARG A 201 -18.78 -28.33 39.34
N MET A 202 -18.35 -27.15 39.78
CA MET A 202 -18.36 -26.76 41.19
C MET A 202 -19.77 -26.82 41.81
N SER A 203 -20.79 -26.43 41.08
CA SER A 203 -22.18 -26.42 41.60
C SER A 203 -22.79 -27.81 41.73
N ARG A 204 -22.20 -28.86 41.10
CA ARG A 204 -22.65 -30.26 41.24
C ARG A 204 -22.07 -30.95 42.47
N ASP A 205 -20.87 -30.57 42.89
CA ASP A 205 -20.21 -31.18 44.05
C ASP A 205 -20.80 -30.70 45.38
N THR A 206 -21.47 -29.52 45.41
CA THR A 206 -22.12 -28.93 46.60
C THR A 206 -23.49 -29.54 46.90
N THR A 207 -24.05 -30.37 46.00
CA THR A 207 -25.40 -30.97 46.19
C THR A 207 -25.32 -32.42 46.69
N LEU A 208 -24.15 -32.97 46.95
CA LEU A 208 -23.92 -34.35 47.42
C LEU A 208 -23.34 -34.42 48.84
N SER A 209 -23.35 -33.32 49.59
CA SER A 209 -22.92 -33.29 51.00
C SER A 209 -24.11 -33.12 51.97
#